data_228c70e3e755098224474ee2ffc9b59c
#
_entry.id   228c70e3e755098224474ee2ffc9b59c
#
_cell.length_a   1.000
_cell.length_b   1.000
_cell.length_c   1.000
_cell.angle_alpha   90.00
_cell.angle_beta   90.00
_cell.angle_gamma   90.00
#
_symmetry.space_group_name_H-M   'P 1'
#
loop_
_entity.id
_entity.type
_entity.pdbx_description
1 polymer ?
#
loop_
_entity_poly.entity_id
_entity_poly.type
_entity_poly.pdbx_seq_one_letter_code
_entity_poly.pdbx_strand_id
1 'polypeptide(L)'
;MNGNASLAIASPAIHTWSTEAVPLPQRLDYWIGAVCEGFLEMDVTSSLAGSFGATLESAPLGAIGVNRVRGSAQDVYRTRRAIAHSRSNYYYLLCKTDSPWVAVQDGRSARMLPGDVVLVDSRRCYELHLLQSADTLSLELPTAWVESWLPDAGAQVARRIDGQTGWGRVLSGFAQQLSPQGVLSPPLPPALLTDHLGGLLALAAGTAAEASGAAAHGEGARAALRRRVLDATRDRHAEPGLTAASVARGLGISERSLHRSLNEGATTFAAALSGFRMQVARRMLGDARFDRLSIGEIGLRVGFSDASHFVRQFSRHLGMTPGALRRQR
;
A
#
# COMPACT_ATOMS: atom_id res chain seq x y z
N MET A 1 14.03 -45.29 29.14
CA MET A 1 14.06 -43.91 29.61
C MET A 1 13.89 -43.00 28.41
N ASN A 2 12.66 -42.71 28.05
CA ASN A 2 12.35 -41.83 26.90
C ASN A 2 12.04 -40.46 27.48
N GLY A 3 12.97 -39.55 27.34
CA GLY A 3 12.79 -38.14 27.68
C GLY A 3 11.90 -37.47 26.65
N ASN A 4 10.65 -37.28 26.96
CA ASN A 4 9.70 -36.47 26.19
C ASN A 4 10.07 -35.00 26.43
N ALA A 5 10.85 -34.40 25.52
CA ALA A 5 11.08 -32.99 25.54
C ALA A 5 9.76 -32.32 25.06
N SER A 6 8.93 -31.96 26.02
CA SER A 6 7.79 -31.08 25.81
C SER A 6 8.34 -29.74 25.34
N LEU A 7 8.18 -29.45 24.04
CA LEU A 7 8.34 -28.09 23.51
C LEU A 7 7.32 -27.21 24.25
N ALA A 8 7.77 -26.49 25.25
CA ALA A 8 6.98 -25.45 25.91
C ALA A 8 6.64 -24.41 24.83
N ILE A 9 5.40 -24.45 24.34
CA ILE A 9 4.83 -23.36 23.55
C ILE A 9 4.84 -22.15 24.48
N ALA A 10 5.69 -21.18 24.22
CA ALA A 10 5.72 -19.94 24.99
C ALA A 10 4.29 -19.36 25.00
N SER A 11 3.76 -19.11 26.18
CA SER A 11 2.44 -18.48 26.32
C SER A 11 2.45 -17.15 25.56
N PRO A 12 1.40 -16.81 24.81
CA PRO A 12 1.34 -15.54 24.11
C PRO A 12 1.48 -14.39 25.14
N ALA A 13 2.41 -13.50 24.90
CA ALA A 13 2.68 -12.36 25.77
C ALA A 13 2.42 -11.06 24.99
N ILE A 14 2.01 -10.00 25.68
CA ILE A 14 1.92 -8.67 25.11
C ILE A 14 3.30 -8.06 25.11
N HIS A 15 3.74 -7.62 23.93
CA HIS A 15 4.88 -6.72 23.80
C HIS A 15 4.40 -5.28 23.92
N THR A 16 5.07 -4.49 24.78
CA THR A 16 4.67 -3.10 25.03
C THR A 16 5.86 -2.18 24.86
N TRP A 17 5.70 -1.14 24.05
CA TRP A 17 6.62 -0.02 23.93
C TRP A 17 5.91 1.24 24.43
N SER A 18 6.54 1.98 25.33
CA SER A 18 6.01 3.23 25.88
C SER A 18 7.07 4.32 25.84
N THR A 19 6.71 5.47 25.34
CA THR A 19 7.59 6.65 25.37
C THR A 19 7.86 7.16 26.78
N GLU A 20 7.13 6.70 27.80
CA GLU A 20 7.41 7.01 29.21
C GLU A 20 8.74 6.37 29.69
N ALA A 21 9.23 5.36 28.97
CA ALA A 21 10.50 4.73 29.26
C ALA A 21 11.72 5.63 29.00
N VAL A 22 11.54 6.78 28.33
CA VAL A 22 12.64 7.70 27.96
C VAL A 22 12.28 9.16 28.30
N PRO A 23 13.30 10.04 28.49
CA PRO A 23 13.08 11.46 28.69
C PRO A 23 12.33 12.12 27.53
N LEU A 24 11.57 13.16 27.84
CA LEU A 24 10.68 13.86 26.91
C LEU A 24 11.34 14.24 25.56
N PRO A 25 12.57 14.79 25.52
CA PRO A 25 13.23 15.15 24.24
C PRO A 25 13.54 13.97 23.33
N GLN A 26 13.61 12.73 23.87
CA GLN A 26 13.96 11.52 23.12
C GLN A 26 12.73 10.70 22.70
N ARG A 27 11.53 11.11 23.12
CA ARG A 27 10.31 10.31 22.96
C ARG A 27 9.94 10.05 21.51
N LEU A 28 10.06 11.06 20.65
CA LEU A 28 9.68 10.89 19.24
C LEU A 28 10.67 9.94 18.52
N ASP A 29 11.96 10.07 18.75
CA ASP A 29 12.97 9.18 18.17
C ASP A 29 12.82 7.74 18.67
N TYR A 30 12.59 7.56 19.98
CA TYR A 30 12.26 6.26 20.57
C TYR A 30 11.00 5.66 19.93
N TRP A 31 9.96 6.50 19.71
CA TRP A 31 8.71 6.07 19.13
C TRP A 31 8.86 5.58 17.69
N ILE A 32 9.66 6.26 16.87
CA ILE A 32 9.97 5.81 15.50
C ILE A 32 10.61 4.41 15.55
N GLY A 33 11.54 4.17 16.46
CA GLY A 33 12.13 2.85 16.66
C GLY A 33 11.11 1.80 17.10
N ALA A 34 10.25 2.13 18.04
CA ALA A 34 9.18 1.24 18.54
C ALA A 34 8.18 0.87 17.44
N VAL A 35 7.80 1.81 16.59
CA VAL A 35 6.93 1.56 15.43
C VAL A 35 7.62 0.65 14.42
N CYS A 36 8.91 0.86 14.14
CA CYS A 36 9.66 0.00 13.23
C CYS A 36 9.83 -1.43 13.77
N GLU A 37 9.96 -1.60 15.09
CA GLU A 37 10.08 -2.91 15.73
C GLU A 37 8.74 -3.64 15.82
N GLY A 38 7.68 -2.93 16.19
CA GLY A 38 6.35 -3.51 16.44
C GLY A 38 5.48 -3.67 15.19
N PHE A 39 5.82 -2.99 14.09
CA PHE A 39 5.13 -3.10 12.80
C PHE A 39 6.11 -3.42 11.67
N LEU A 40 6.49 -2.39 10.94
CA LEU A 40 7.44 -2.39 9.83
C LEU A 40 8.15 -1.03 9.79
N GLU A 41 9.22 -0.95 9.01
CA GLU A 41 9.93 0.31 8.79
C GLU A 41 8.97 1.38 8.25
N MET A 42 8.74 2.41 9.05
CA MET A 42 7.89 3.57 8.74
C MET A 42 8.52 4.85 9.27
N ASP A 43 8.26 5.95 8.60
CA ASP A 43 8.61 7.27 9.09
C ASP A 43 7.42 7.84 9.89
N VAL A 44 7.68 8.46 11.04
CA VAL A 44 6.65 9.10 11.87
C VAL A 44 7.04 10.55 12.12
N THR A 45 6.10 11.46 12.00
CA THR A 45 6.26 12.87 12.36
C THR A 45 5.15 13.34 13.28
N SER A 46 5.41 14.32 14.12
CA SER A 46 4.41 14.95 14.97
C SER A 46 4.73 16.43 15.18
N SER A 47 3.71 17.27 15.10
CA SER A 47 3.80 18.68 15.51
C SER A 47 3.97 18.85 17.03
N LEU A 48 3.74 17.80 17.81
CA LEU A 48 3.81 17.77 19.28
C LEU A 48 5.13 17.18 19.79
N ALA A 49 6.23 17.24 19.02
CA ALA A 49 7.50 16.61 19.38
C ALA A 49 7.98 16.98 20.80
N GLY A 50 7.77 18.23 21.25
CA GLY A 50 8.13 18.70 22.58
C GLY A 50 7.26 18.18 23.73
N SER A 51 6.12 17.54 23.45
CA SER A 51 5.20 16.95 24.45
C SER A 51 4.68 15.59 24.00
N PHE A 52 5.39 14.94 23.07
CA PHE A 52 4.96 13.67 22.47
C PHE A 52 4.88 12.57 23.52
N GLY A 53 3.80 11.78 23.45
CA GLY A 53 3.62 10.59 24.27
C GLY A 53 2.81 9.56 23.51
N ALA A 54 3.29 8.29 23.50
CA ALA A 54 2.58 7.21 22.85
C ALA A 54 2.94 5.84 23.46
N THR A 55 2.04 4.88 23.28
CA THR A 55 2.21 3.48 23.67
C THR A 55 1.75 2.58 22.53
N LEU A 56 2.52 1.55 22.24
CA LEU A 56 2.20 0.45 21.35
C LEU A 56 2.13 -0.84 22.15
N GLU A 57 1.04 -1.56 22.04
CA GLU A 57 0.86 -2.91 22.54
C GLU A 57 0.65 -3.86 21.38
N SER A 58 1.32 -5.00 21.38
CA SER A 58 1.25 -6.02 20.31
C SER A 58 1.10 -7.41 20.91
N ALA A 59 0.20 -8.21 20.35
CA ALA A 59 0.02 -9.62 20.71
C ALA A 59 -0.34 -10.46 19.47
N PRO A 60 0.12 -11.72 19.38
CA PRO A 60 -0.24 -12.61 18.28
C PRO A 60 -1.63 -13.24 18.50
N LEU A 61 -2.39 -13.39 17.39
CA LEU A 61 -3.61 -14.21 17.33
C LEU A 61 -3.48 -15.19 16.16
N GLY A 62 -2.90 -16.36 16.42
CA GLY A 62 -2.58 -17.30 15.35
C GLY A 62 -1.60 -16.72 14.33
N ALA A 63 -2.03 -16.59 13.08
CA ALA A 63 -1.20 -16.06 12.00
C ALA A 63 -1.25 -14.54 11.88
N ILE A 64 -2.14 -13.83 12.59
CA ILE A 64 -2.28 -12.38 12.53
C ILE A 64 -1.70 -11.71 13.77
N GLY A 65 -1.22 -10.46 13.60
CA GLY A 65 -0.83 -9.60 14.72
C GLY A 65 -1.98 -8.66 15.11
N VAL A 66 -2.14 -8.45 16.42
CA VAL A 66 -3.11 -7.50 16.97
C VAL A 66 -2.35 -6.42 17.71
N ASN A 67 -2.41 -5.22 17.18
CA ASN A 67 -1.64 -4.07 17.66
C ASN A 67 -2.59 -2.95 18.09
N ARG A 68 -2.30 -2.29 19.21
CA ARG A 68 -3.00 -1.09 19.63
C ARG A 68 -2.03 0.04 19.88
N VAL A 69 -2.23 1.13 19.19
CA VAL A 69 -1.49 2.38 19.36
C VAL A 69 -2.36 3.38 20.09
N ARG A 70 -1.83 3.97 21.16
CA ARG A 70 -2.45 5.10 21.87
C ARG A 70 -1.43 6.21 22.01
N GLY A 71 -1.82 7.47 21.79
CA GLY A 71 -0.89 8.57 21.98
C GLY A 71 -1.25 9.87 21.30
N SER A 72 -0.27 10.70 21.16
CA SER A 72 -0.35 12.03 20.55
C SER A 72 -0.70 11.98 19.06
N ALA A 73 -1.20 13.09 18.53
CA ALA A 73 -1.36 13.32 17.11
C ALA A 73 -0.04 13.08 16.36
N GLN A 74 -0.12 12.38 15.23
CA GLN A 74 1.04 12.02 14.43
C GLN A 74 0.65 11.70 12.98
N ASP A 75 1.62 11.85 12.09
CA ASP A 75 1.55 11.39 10.72
C ASP A 75 2.50 10.21 10.53
N VAL A 76 2.02 9.17 9.86
CA VAL A 76 2.77 7.94 9.59
C VAL A 76 2.94 7.79 8.08
N TYR A 77 4.16 7.52 7.64
CA TYR A 77 4.50 7.40 6.22
C TYR A 77 5.19 6.06 5.93
N ARG A 78 4.59 5.27 5.08
CA ARG A 78 5.24 4.12 4.46
C ARG A 78 5.89 4.57 3.16
N THR A 79 7.16 4.89 3.22
CA THR A 79 7.94 5.44 2.09
C THR A 79 8.58 4.34 1.24
N ARG A 80 9.01 4.68 0.01
CA ARG A 80 9.78 3.74 -0.85
C ARG A 80 11.06 3.27 -0.18
N ARG A 81 11.71 4.14 0.60
CA ARG A 81 12.91 3.81 1.37
C ARG A 81 12.57 2.76 2.44
N ALA A 82 11.53 2.98 3.21
CA ALA A 82 11.06 2.07 4.23
C ALA A 82 10.71 0.69 3.64
N ILE A 83 9.98 0.65 2.51
CA ILE A 83 9.63 -0.58 1.80
C ILE A 83 10.88 -1.36 1.36
N ALA A 84 11.93 -0.66 0.85
CA ALA A 84 13.15 -1.30 0.38
C ALA A 84 13.98 -1.96 1.50
N HIS A 85 13.81 -1.53 2.75
CA HIS A 85 14.50 -2.10 3.93
C HIS A 85 13.67 -3.17 4.65
N SER A 86 12.37 -3.26 4.39
CA SER A 86 11.49 -4.24 5.02
C SER A 86 11.75 -5.67 4.57
N ARG A 87 11.74 -6.58 5.54
CA ARG A 87 11.88 -8.03 5.30
C ARG A 87 10.55 -8.75 5.14
N SER A 88 9.45 -8.11 5.55
CA SER A 88 8.11 -8.68 5.55
C SER A 88 7.11 -7.71 4.94
N ASN A 89 5.98 -8.24 4.49
CA ASN A 89 4.89 -7.44 3.93
C ASN A 89 3.56 -7.97 4.44
N TYR A 90 2.68 -7.04 4.79
CA TYR A 90 1.37 -7.30 5.35
C TYR A 90 0.33 -6.37 4.72
N TYR A 91 -0.93 -6.74 4.85
CA TYR A 91 -2.00 -5.76 4.89
C TYR A 91 -2.24 -5.35 6.34
N TYR A 92 -2.59 -4.10 6.56
CA TYR A 92 -3.06 -3.63 7.86
C TYR A 92 -4.53 -3.23 7.76
N LEU A 93 -5.35 -3.84 8.62
CA LEU A 93 -6.74 -3.43 8.83
C LEU A 93 -6.77 -2.49 10.02
N LEU A 94 -7.10 -1.22 9.77
CA LEU A 94 -7.04 -0.15 10.75
C LEU A 94 -8.43 0.28 11.17
N CYS A 95 -8.66 0.41 12.48
CA CYS A 95 -9.87 0.94 13.08
C CYS A 95 -9.50 1.92 14.19
N LYS A 96 -10.02 3.14 14.12
CA LYS A 96 -9.84 4.20 15.12
C LYS A 96 -11.20 4.65 15.62
N THR A 97 -11.36 4.76 16.94
CA THR A 97 -12.67 4.95 17.57
C THR A 97 -12.90 6.30 18.22
N ASP A 98 -11.85 7.10 18.39
CA ASP A 98 -11.87 8.31 19.20
C ASP A 98 -12.03 9.60 18.39
N SER A 99 -11.50 9.68 17.17
CA SER A 99 -11.55 10.90 16.37
C SER A 99 -11.38 10.65 14.87
N PRO A 100 -11.80 11.59 13.99
CA PRO A 100 -11.58 11.50 12.56
C PRO A 100 -10.10 11.52 12.19
N TRP A 101 -9.76 10.84 11.09
CA TRP A 101 -8.41 10.75 10.54
C TRP A 101 -8.45 10.53 9.02
N VAL A 102 -7.29 10.45 8.37
CA VAL A 102 -7.20 10.27 6.92
C VAL A 102 -6.21 9.15 6.61
N ALA A 103 -6.60 8.28 5.69
CA ALA A 103 -5.72 7.26 5.10
C ALA A 103 -5.54 7.54 3.60
N VAL A 104 -4.29 7.52 3.13
CA VAL A 104 -3.95 7.78 1.72
C VAL A 104 -3.13 6.62 1.18
N GLN A 105 -3.56 6.04 0.06
CA GLN A 105 -2.80 5.03 -0.68
C GLN A 105 -3.27 4.98 -2.15
N ASP A 106 -2.36 4.77 -3.08
CA ASP A 106 -2.64 4.57 -4.51
C ASP A 106 -3.47 5.70 -5.15
N GLY A 107 -3.21 6.94 -4.75
CA GLY A 107 -3.95 8.11 -5.24
C GLY A 107 -5.37 8.22 -4.71
N ARG A 108 -5.75 7.38 -3.73
CA ARG A 108 -7.02 7.50 -3.00
C ARG A 108 -6.75 8.15 -1.65
N SER A 109 -7.69 8.98 -1.21
CA SER A 109 -7.72 9.57 0.12
C SER A 109 -9.07 9.25 0.75
N ALA A 110 -9.05 8.53 1.85
CA ALA A 110 -10.23 8.16 2.61
C ALA A 110 -10.28 8.95 3.91
N ARG A 111 -11.30 9.82 4.05
CA ARG A 111 -11.61 10.45 5.33
C ARG A 111 -12.40 9.47 6.19
N MET A 112 -11.79 9.07 7.29
CA MET A 112 -12.30 8.10 8.24
C MET A 112 -13.02 8.79 9.39
N LEU A 113 -14.15 8.25 9.79
CA LEU A 113 -14.88 8.64 11.00
C LEU A 113 -14.63 7.60 12.12
N PRO A 114 -14.91 7.95 13.39
CA PRO A 114 -14.78 6.99 14.49
C PRO A 114 -15.53 5.68 14.23
N GLY A 115 -14.83 4.56 14.34
CA GLY A 115 -15.36 3.24 14.08
C GLY A 115 -15.28 2.78 12.63
N ASP A 116 -14.95 3.64 11.67
CA ASP A 116 -14.68 3.20 10.30
C ASP A 116 -13.44 2.31 10.22
N VAL A 117 -13.44 1.43 9.22
CA VAL A 117 -12.36 0.48 8.98
C VAL A 117 -11.75 0.75 7.61
N VAL A 118 -10.43 0.63 7.51
CA VAL A 118 -9.71 0.75 6.25
C VAL A 118 -8.61 -0.31 6.14
N LEU A 119 -8.39 -0.80 4.92
CA LEU A 119 -7.27 -1.67 4.59
C LEU A 119 -6.17 -0.87 3.90
N VAL A 120 -4.90 -1.10 4.29
CA VAL A 120 -3.72 -0.59 3.59
C VAL A 120 -2.74 -1.72 3.29
N ASP A 121 -1.99 -1.61 2.19
CA ASP A 121 -1.01 -2.59 1.72
C ASP A 121 0.41 -2.08 1.96
N SER A 122 1.18 -2.74 2.83
CA SER A 122 2.55 -2.33 3.18
C SER A 122 3.58 -2.48 2.05
N ARG A 123 3.24 -3.19 0.99
CA ARG A 123 4.09 -3.33 -0.22
C ARG A 123 4.15 -2.04 -1.04
N ARG A 124 3.29 -1.07 -0.75
CA ARG A 124 3.15 0.21 -1.46
C ARG A 124 3.16 1.37 -0.48
N CYS A 125 3.54 2.56 -0.98
CA CYS A 125 3.53 3.76 -0.15
C CYS A 125 2.11 4.07 0.32
N TYR A 126 1.99 4.47 1.59
CA TYR A 126 0.76 5.01 2.16
C TYR A 126 1.07 6.09 3.20
N GLU A 127 0.06 6.85 3.55
CA GLU A 127 0.10 7.88 4.58
C GLU A 127 -1.11 7.74 5.50
N LEU A 128 -0.89 7.91 6.81
CA LEU A 128 -1.95 7.93 7.81
C LEU A 128 -1.81 9.22 8.61
N HIS A 129 -2.85 10.07 8.58
CA HIS A 129 -2.85 11.35 9.27
C HIS A 129 -3.78 11.27 10.49
N LEU A 130 -3.19 11.15 11.69
CA LEU A 130 -3.88 11.03 12.98
C LEU A 130 -3.86 12.40 13.66
N LEU A 131 -4.81 13.26 13.30
CA LEU A 131 -4.75 14.70 13.53
C LEU A 131 -4.97 15.14 14.99
N GLN A 132 -5.59 14.31 15.84
CA GLN A 132 -5.91 14.65 17.22
C GLN A 132 -5.23 13.71 18.22
N SER A 133 -5.34 12.43 17.98
CA SER A 133 -4.84 11.37 18.84
C SER A 133 -4.62 10.12 18.00
N ALA A 134 -3.99 9.11 18.56
CA ALA A 134 -3.67 7.85 17.89
C ALA A 134 -4.27 6.63 18.61
N ASP A 135 -5.52 6.67 19.13
CA ASP A 135 -6.14 5.43 19.63
C ASP A 135 -6.63 4.57 18.46
N THR A 136 -5.73 3.74 17.95
CA THR A 136 -5.93 2.95 16.74
C THR A 136 -5.66 1.48 17.01
N LEU A 137 -6.64 0.64 16.69
CA LEU A 137 -6.44 -0.81 16.54
C LEU A 137 -5.92 -1.08 15.13
N SER A 138 -4.86 -1.85 15.03
CA SER A 138 -4.26 -2.28 13.77
C SER A 138 -4.08 -3.79 13.76
N LEU A 139 -4.76 -4.47 12.86
CA LEU A 139 -4.58 -5.90 12.64
C LEU A 139 -3.56 -6.10 11.51
N GLU A 140 -2.46 -6.77 11.82
CA GLU A 140 -1.43 -7.15 10.88
C GLU A 140 -1.80 -8.48 10.22
N LEU A 141 -2.08 -8.44 8.92
CA LEU A 141 -2.66 -9.55 8.17
C LEU A 141 -1.66 -10.04 7.10
N PRO A 142 -1.25 -11.32 7.11
CA PRO A 142 -0.42 -11.87 6.05
C PRO A 142 -1.04 -11.67 4.67
N THR A 143 -0.23 -11.30 3.68
CA THR A 143 -0.72 -10.98 2.33
C THR A 143 -1.52 -12.13 1.71
N ALA A 144 -1.01 -13.36 1.79
CA ALA A 144 -1.70 -14.55 1.27
C ALA A 144 -3.03 -14.82 1.99
N TRP A 145 -3.11 -14.53 3.29
CA TRP A 145 -4.36 -14.68 4.03
C TRP A 145 -5.41 -13.67 3.54
N VAL A 146 -5.07 -12.40 3.39
CA VAL A 146 -6.01 -11.38 2.87
C VAL A 146 -6.46 -11.71 1.45
N GLU A 147 -5.52 -12.10 0.57
CA GLU A 147 -5.80 -12.41 -0.83
C GLU A 147 -6.66 -13.68 -1.00
N SER A 148 -6.69 -14.59 -0.01
CA SER A 148 -7.61 -15.73 0.01
C SER A 148 -9.07 -15.32 0.29
N TRP A 149 -9.30 -14.24 1.03
CA TRP A 149 -10.63 -13.68 1.33
C TRP A 149 -11.07 -12.61 0.34
N LEU A 150 -10.12 -11.84 -0.18
CA LEU A 150 -10.32 -10.74 -1.12
C LEU A 150 -9.41 -10.92 -2.33
N PRO A 151 -9.86 -11.60 -3.39
CA PRO A 151 -9.05 -11.85 -4.59
C PRO A 151 -8.52 -10.56 -5.26
N ASP A 152 -9.23 -9.44 -5.13
CA ASP A 152 -8.77 -8.10 -5.56
C ASP A 152 -8.60 -7.16 -4.35
N ALA A 153 -7.81 -7.60 -3.37
CA ALA A 153 -7.52 -6.82 -2.16
C ALA A 153 -6.90 -5.45 -2.48
N GLY A 154 -6.10 -5.36 -3.54
CA GLY A 154 -5.52 -4.11 -4.01
C GLY A 154 -6.54 -3.06 -4.42
N ALA A 155 -7.72 -3.46 -4.89
CA ALA A 155 -8.81 -2.54 -5.20
C ALA A 155 -9.50 -1.99 -3.94
N GLN A 156 -9.33 -2.65 -2.80
CA GLN A 156 -9.99 -2.27 -1.54
C GLN A 156 -9.13 -1.37 -0.64
N VAL A 157 -7.84 -1.18 -0.93
CA VAL A 157 -6.96 -0.33 -0.11
C VAL A 157 -7.38 1.14 -0.15
N ALA A 158 -7.21 1.84 0.97
CA ALA A 158 -7.60 3.22 1.19
C ALA A 158 -9.06 3.51 0.76
N ARG A 159 -9.95 2.54 0.95
CA ARG A 159 -11.40 2.72 0.85
C ARG A 159 -12.00 2.69 2.24
N ARG A 160 -12.85 3.66 2.52
CA ARG A 160 -13.61 3.70 3.77
C ARG A 160 -14.64 2.58 3.78
N ILE A 161 -14.57 1.71 4.79
CA ILE A 161 -15.62 0.78 5.16
C ILE A 161 -16.39 1.44 6.31
N ASP A 162 -17.65 1.79 6.08
CA ASP A 162 -18.49 2.47 7.04
C ASP A 162 -18.72 1.59 8.28
N GLY A 163 -18.15 2.01 9.41
CA GLY A 163 -18.26 1.29 10.68
C GLY A 163 -19.59 1.49 11.44
N GLN A 164 -20.54 2.24 10.87
CA GLN A 164 -21.81 2.54 11.52
C GLN A 164 -22.97 1.72 10.93
N THR A 165 -22.80 1.18 9.72
CA THR A 165 -23.90 0.52 8.99
C THR A 165 -23.50 -0.85 8.43
N GLY A 166 -24.49 -1.69 8.14
CA GLY A 166 -24.33 -2.95 7.43
C GLY A 166 -23.21 -3.87 7.97
N TRP A 167 -22.53 -4.57 7.07
CA TRP A 167 -21.44 -5.48 7.41
C TRP A 167 -20.19 -4.76 7.91
N GLY A 168 -19.99 -3.49 7.55
CA GLY A 168 -18.89 -2.69 8.08
C GLY A 168 -19.03 -2.45 9.59
N ARG A 169 -20.25 -2.25 10.10
CA ARG A 169 -20.52 -2.16 11.54
C ARG A 169 -20.18 -3.47 12.26
N VAL A 170 -20.54 -4.60 11.65
CA VAL A 170 -20.24 -5.92 12.24
C VAL A 170 -18.74 -6.17 12.25
N LEU A 171 -18.05 -5.87 11.15
CA LEU A 171 -16.58 -5.98 11.05
C LEU A 171 -15.89 -5.08 12.09
N SER A 172 -16.28 -3.81 12.17
CA SER A 172 -15.72 -2.85 13.15
C SER A 172 -15.92 -3.34 14.58
N GLY A 173 -17.15 -3.72 14.93
CA GLY A 173 -17.47 -4.24 16.27
C GLY A 173 -16.69 -5.50 16.62
N PHE A 174 -16.54 -6.43 15.67
CA PHE A 174 -15.75 -7.64 15.85
C PHE A 174 -14.26 -7.32 16.02
N ALA A 175 -13.69 -6.49 15.14
CA ALA A 175 -12.28 -6.11 15.20
C ALA A 175 -11.93 -5.46 16.55
N GLN A 176 -12.78 -4.58 17.08
CA GLN A 176 -12.58 -3.92 18.36
C GLN A 176 -12.51 -4.88 19.58
N GLN A 177 -13.08 -6.09 19.47
CA GLN A 177 -12.94 -7.12 20.50
C GLN A 177 -11.56 -7.81 20.46
N LEU A 178 -10.84 -7.72 19.35
CA LEU A 178 -9.51 -8.29 19.17
C LEU A 178 -8.42 -7.37 19.74
N SER A 179 -8.56 -6.93 20.99
CA SER A 179 -7.50 -6.16 21.66
C SER A 179 -6.31 -7.06 22.02
N PRO A 180 -5.07 -6.52 22.16
CA PRO A 180 -3.92 -7.29 22.59
C PRO A 180 -4.17 -8.07 23.89
N GLN A 181 -4.91 -7.50 24.85
CA GLN A 181 -5.30 -8.17 26.10
C GLN A 181 -6.34 -9.28 25.86
N GLY A 182 -7.32 -9.02 25.00
CA GLY A 182 -8.40 -9.98 24.71
C GLY A 182 -7.91 -11.25 24.00
N VAL A 183 -6.86 -11.13 23.18
CA VAL A 183 -6.33 -12.28 22.42
C VAL A 183 -5.36 -13.16 23.19
N LEU A 184 -4.97 -12.80 24.42
CA LEU A 184 -4.17 -13.70 25.29
C LEU A 184 -4.99 -14.90 25.79
N SER A 185 -6.29 -14.75 25.96
CA SER A 185 -7.22 -15.81 26.38
C SER A 185 -8.48 -15.74 25.55
N PRO A 186 -8.39 -16.07 24.25
CA PRO A 186 -9.50 -15.90 23.34
C PRO A 186 -10.62 -16.93 23.69
N PRO A 187 -11.90 -16.54 23.55
CA PRO A 187 -13.03 -17.42 23.88
C PRO A 187 -13.19 -18.59 22.89
N LEU A 188 -12.54 -18.51 21.75
CA LEU A 188 -12.54 -19.51 20.67
C LEU A 188 -11.10 -19.76 20.17
N PRO A 189 -10.83 -20.89 19.54
CA PRO A 189 -9.54 -21.13 18.88
C PRO A 189 -9.15 -19.98 17.95
N PRO A 190 -7.87 -19.53 17.95
CA PRO A 190 -7.41 -18.44 17.10
C PRO A 190 -7.79 -18.57 15.61
N ALA A 191 -7.69 -19.79 15.05
CA ALA A 191 -8.07 -20.06 13.67
C ALA A 191 -9.53 -19.70 13.39
N LEU A 192 -10.44 -20.04 14.31
CA LEU A 192 -11.85 -19.72 14.13
C LEU A 192 -12.14 -18.22 14.19
N LEU A 193 -11.44 -17.49 15.07
CA LEU A 193 -11.57 -16.04 15.15
C LEU A 193 -11.03 -15.35 13.90
N THR A 194 -9.91 -15.83 13.37
CA THR A 194 -9.35 -15.30 12.11
C THR A 194 -10.23 -15.61 10.91
N ASP A 195 -10.84 -16.80 10.82
CA ASP A 195 -11.79 -17.14 9.75
C ASP A 195 -13.04 -16.25 9.79
N HIS A 196 -13.58 -15.99 11.00
CA HIS A 196 -14.70 -15.03 11.14
C HIS A 196 -14.31 -13.62 10.69
N LEU A 197 -13.11 -13.16 11.08
CA LEU A 197 -12.60 -11.87 10.63
C LEU A 197 -12.50 -11.79 9.08
N GLY A 198 -11.99 -12.85 8.44
CA GLY A 198 -11.85 -12.93 6.99
C GLY A 198 -13.22 -12.90 6.29
N GLY A 199 -14.17 -13.67 6.78
CA GLY A 199 -15.55 -13.66 6.25
C GLY A 199 -16.22 -12.30 6.38
N LEU A 200 -16.08 -11.64 7.54
CA LEU A 200 -16.63 -10.29 7.77
C LEU A 200 -15.94 -9.24 6.89
N LEU A 201 -14.63 -9.35 6.70
CA LEU A 201 -13.87 -8.46 5.82
C LEU A 201 -14.35 -8.61 4.37
N ALA A 202 -14.57 -9.83 3.88
CA ALA A 202 -15.07 -10.08 2.53
C ALA A 202 -16.49 -9.52 2.33
N LEU A 203 -17.39 -9.73 3.31
CA LEU A 203 -18.75 -9.19 3.27
C LEU A 203 -18.76 -7.67 3.29
N ALA A 204 -17.97 -7.05 4.19
CA ALA A 204 -17.92 -5.59 4.33
C ALA A 204 -17.27 -4.92 3.10
N ALA A 205 -16.24 -5.51 2.52
CA ALA A 205 -15.62 -5.02 1.29
C ALA A 205 -16.54 -5.17 0.08
N GLY A 206 -17.32 -6.24 -0.03
CA GLY A 206 -18.34 -6.46 -1.07
C GLY A 206 -19.41 -5.38 -1.04
N THR A 207 -20.01 -5.13 0.12
CA THR A 207 -21.04 -4.09 0.27
C THR A 207 -20.49 -2.67 0.11
N ALA A 208 -19.26 -2.42 0.54
CA ALA A 208 -18.60 -1.13 0.31
C ALA A 208 -18.31 -0.90 -1.19
N ALA A 209 -17.99 -1.94 -1.94
CA ALA A 209 -17.84 -1.89 -3.39
C ALA A 209 -19.18 -1.62 -4.08
N GLU A 210 -20.27 -2.25 -3.64
CA GLU A 210 -21.62 -2.02 -4.16
C GLU A 210 -22.15 -0.61 -3.82
N ALA A 211 -21.98 -0.14 -2.59
CA ALA A 211 -22.36 1.20 -2.17
C ALA A 211 -21.53 2.29 -2.87
N SER A 212 -20.22 2.08 -3.05
CA SER A 212 -19.38 2.92 -3.90
C SER A 212 -19.77 2.77 -5.37
N GLY A 213 -20.26 1.61 -5.76
CA GLY A 213 -20.74 1.28 -7.08
C GLY A 213 -22.02 2.01 -7.44
N ALA A 214 -22.95 2.20 -6.54
CA ALA A 214 -24.18 2.95 -6.79
C ALA A 214 -23.95 4.47 -6.96
N ALA A 215 -22.91 5.02 -6.29
CA ALA A 215 -22.52 6.44 -6.41
C ALA A 215 -21.37 6.69 -7.39
N ALA A 216 -20.57 5.67 -7.73
CA ALA A 216 -19.31 5.79 -8.46
C ALA A 216 -19.18 4.83 -9.65
N HIS A 217 -20.29 4.29 -10.18
CA HIS A 217 -20.29 3.38 -11.34
C HIS A 217 -19.67 3.97 -12.62
N GLY A 218 -19.31 5.24 -12.58
CA GLY A 218 -18.59 5.90 -13.67
C GLY A 218 -17.10 6.15 -13.40
N GLU A 219 -16.70 6.76 -12.29
CA GLU A 219 -15.35 7.32 -12.12
C GLU A 219 -14.34 6.35 -11.47
N GLY A 220 -14.71 5.63 -10.42
CA GLY A 220 -13.78 4.73 -9.72
C GLY A 220 -13.38 3.51 -10.55
N ALA A 221 -14.35 2.89 -11.22
CA ALA A 221 -14.09 1.76 -12.13
C ALA A 221 -13.23 2.21 -13.34
N ARG A 222 -13.44 3.43 -13.84
CA ARG A 222 -12.66 4.00 -14.94
C ARG A 222 -11.25 4.36 -14.50
N ALA A 223 -11.07 4.92 -13.30
CA ALA A 223 -9.77 5.20 -12.72
C ALA A 223 -8.97 3.92 -12.44
N ALA A 224 -9.63 2.86 -11.94
CA ALA A 224 -9.02 1.55 -11.76
C ALA A 224 -8.64 0.90 -13.09
N LEU A 225 -9.52 0.99 -14.10
CA LEU A 225 -9.22 0.52 -15.46
C LEU A 225 -8.04 1.28 -16.06
N ARG A 226 -8.03 2.62 -15.95
CA ARG A 226 -6.91 3.46 -16.41
C ARG A 226 -5.60 3.03 -15.78
N ARG A 227 -5.57 2.77 -14.47
CA ARG A 227 -4.36 2.31 -13.78
C ARG A 227 -3.90 0.96 -14.31
N ARG A 228 -4.79 -0.03 -14.43
CA ARG A 228 -4.47 -1.34 -15.02
C ARG A 228 -3.90 -1.22 -16.43
N VAL A 229 -4.44 -0.32 -17.24
CA VAL A 229 -3.95 -0.02 -18.59
C VAL A 229 -2.55 0.59 -18.54
N LEU A 230 -2.31 1.57 -17.66
CA LEU A 230 -0.99 2.20 -17.51
C LEU A 230 0.05 1.22 -16.98
N ASP A 231 -0.29 0.38 -15.99
CA ASP A 231 0.61 -0.61 -15.43
C ASP A 231 0.97 -1.68 -16.48
N ALA A 232 0.00 -2.25 -17.19
CA ALA A 232 0.25 -3.19 -18.29
C ALA A 232 1.08 -2.58 -19.42
N THR A 233 0.89 -1.27 -19.73
CA THR A 233 1.69 -0.57 -20.71
C THR A 233 3.12 -0.34 -20.22
N ARG A 234 3.29 -0.04 -18.93
CA ARG A 234 4.60 0.11 -18.28
C ARG A 234 5.39 -1.19 -18.26
N ASP A 235 4.76 -2.29 -17.88
CA ASP A 235 5.41 -3.60 -17.77
C ASP A 235 5.88 -4.12 -19.13
N ARG A 236 5.14 -3.79 -20.18
CA ARG A 236 5.41 -4.23 -21.56
C ARG A 236 6.07 -3.15 -22.43
N HIS A 237 6.50 -2.03 -21.87
CA HIS A 237 7.03 -0.89 -22.63
C HIS A 237 8.21 -1.25 -23.58
N ALA A 238 9.00 -2.26 -23.19
CA ALA A 238 10.17 -2.70 -23.96
C ALA A 238 9.80 -3.56 -25.19
N GLU A 239 8.55 -4.01 -25.33
CA GLU A 239 8.11 -4.78 -26.49
C GLU A 239 8.14 -3.92 -27.77
N PRO A 240 8.89 -4.30 -28.81
CA PRO A 240 8.83 -3.60 -30.08
C PRO A 240 7.42 -3.71 -30.70
N GLY A 241 6.89 -2.58 -31.19
CA GLY A 241 5.57 -2.59 -31.83
C GLY A 241 4.38 -2.79 -30.86
N LEU A 242 4.55 -2.60 -29.56
CA LEU A 242 3.43 -2.67 -28.60
C LEU A 242 2.29 -1.74 -29.02
N THR A 243 1.07 -2.29 -29.14
CA THR A 243 -0.13 -1.57 -29.56
C THR A 243 -1.20 -1.52 -28.45
N ALA A 244 -2.10 -0.54 -28.52
CA ALA A 244 -3.27 -0.46 -27.66
C ALA A 244 -4.12 -1.72 -27.75
N ALA A 245 -4.31 -2.27 -28.96
CA ALA A 245 -5.04 -3.51 -29.19
C ALA A 245 -4.44 -4.72 -28.45
N SER A 246 -3.10 -4.84 -28.45
CA SER A 246 -2.41 -5.95 -27.78
C SER A 246 -2.50 -5.85 -26.24
N VAL A 247 -2.45 -4.63 -25.68
CA VAL A 247 -2.63 -4.38 -24.25
C VAL A 247 -4.09 -4.61 -23.86
N ALA A 248 -5.05 -4.10 -24.63
CA ALA A 248 -6.47 -4.29 -24.39
C ALA A 248 -6.84 -5.79 -24.35
N ARG A 249 -6.33 -6.56 -25.32
CA ARG A 249 -6.52 -8.03 -25.37
C ARG A 249 -5.96 -8.73 -24.13
N GLY A 250 -4.76 -8.36 -23.69
CA GLY A 250 -4.15 -8.91 -22.48
C GLY A 250 -4.92 -8.59 -21.19
N LEU A 251 -5.68 -7.50 -21.18
CA LEU A 251 -6.52 -7.09 -20.07
C LEU A 251 -7.99 -7.58 -20.16
N GLY A 252 -8.36 -8.28 -21.25
CA GLY A 252 -9.75 -8.72 -21.49
C GLY A 252 -10.73 -7.59 -21.73
N ILE A 253 -10.29 -6.45 -22.29
CA ILE A 253 -11.13 -5.28 -22.59
C ILE A 253 -11.11 -4.91 -24.07
N SER A 254 -12.08 -4.11 -24.51
CA SER A 254 -12.06 -3.55 -25.85
C SER A 254 -11.03 -2.41 -25.96
N GLU A 255 -10.42 -2.23 -27.15
CA GLU A 255 -9.53 -1.11 -27.42
C GLU A 255 -10.22 0.25 -27.22
N ARG A 256 -11.50 0.35 -27.54
CA ARG A 256 -12.34 1.53 -27.26
C ARG A 256 -12.39 1.85 -25.75
N SER A 257 -12.53 0.83 -24.90
CA SER A 257 -12.53 0.99 -23.44
C SER A 257 -11.17 1.46 -22.93
N LEU A 258 -10.06 0.93 -23.49
CA LEU A 258 -8.72 1.37 -23.20
C LEU A 258 -8.52 2.85 -23.53
N HIS A 259 -8.83 3.27 -24.77
CA HIS A 259 -8.69 4.66 -25.16
C HIS A 259 -9.55 5.62 -24.33
N ARG A 260 -10.80 5.23 -24.03
CA ARG A 260 -11.69 6.02 -23.17
C ARG A 260 -11.07 6.24 -21.80
N SER A 261 -10.56 5.17 -21.16
CA SER A 261 -9.99 5.25 -19.81
C SER A 261 -8.75 6.16 -19.75
N LEU A 262 -7.93 6.17 -20.80
CA LEU A 262 -6.76 7.05 -20.89
C LEU A 262 -7.15 8.51 -21.17
N ASN A 263 -8.12 8.75 -22.06
CA ASN A 263 -8.59 10.10 -22.39
C ASN A 263 -9.19 10.82 -21.18
N GLU A 264 -9.92 10.10 -20.33
CA GLU A 264 -10.43 10.64 -19.06
C GLU A 264 -9.30 11.09 -18.10
N GLY A 265 -8.08 10.55 -18.26
CA GLY A 265 -6.86 10.97 -17.58
C GLY A 265 -6.01 11.95 -18.36
N ALA A 266 -6.59 12.64 -19.37
CA ALA A 266 -5.90 13.59 -20.24
C ALA A 266 -4.60 13.03 -20.88
N THR A 267 -4.57 11.72 -21.20
CA THR A 267 -3.43 11.08 -21.87
C THR A 267 -3.88 10.14 -22.98
N THR A 268 -2.97 9.76 -23.84
CA THR A 268 -3.19 8.76 -24.88
C THR A 268 -2.27 7.56 -24.68
N PHE A 269 -2.60 6.41 -25.29
CA PHE A 269 -1.74 5.22 -25.25
C PHE A 269 -0.32 5.52 -25.76
N ALA A 270 -0.21 6.23 -26.89
CA ALA A 270 1.07 6.61 -27.47
C ALA A 270 1.88 7.52 -26.55
N ALA A 271 1.24 8.49 -25.90
CA ALA A 271 1.89 9.40 -24.95
C ALA A 271 2.38 8.64 -23.71
N ALA A 272 1.55 7.77 -23.13
CA ALA A 272 1.91 6.96 -21.98
C ALA A 272 3.08 6.02 -22.29
N LEU A 273 3.01 5.27 -23.38
CA LEU A 273 4.07 4.36 -23.82
C LEU A 273 5.38 5.11 -24.08
N SER A 274 5.30 6.23 -24.82
CA SER A 274 6.49 7.08 -25.06
C SER A 274 7.08 7.59 -23.75
N GLY A 275 6.26 8.06 -22.82
CA GLY A 275 6.69 8.53 -21.50
C GLY A 275 7.45 7.45 -20.72
N PHE A 276 6.94 6.22 -20.65
CA PHE A 276 7.61 5.10 -19.97
C PHE A 276 8.95 4.75 -20.64
N ARG A 277 9.00 4.68 -21.97
CA ARG A 277 10.23 4.44 -22.72
C ARG A 277 11.28 5.52 -22.46
N MET A 278 10.87 6.79 -22.48
CA MET A 278 11.77 7.92 -22.21
C MET A 278 12.30 7.91 -20.78
N GLN A 279 11.45 7.58 -19.81
CA GLN A 279 11.85 7.50 -18.41
C GLN A 279 12.90 6.40 -18.18
N VAL A 280 12.74 5.24 -18.81
CA VAL A 280 13.71 4.14 -18.72
C VAL A 280 15.00 4.49 -19.46
N ALA A 281 14.90 5.03 -20.68
CA ALA A 281 16.07 5.47 -21.45
C ALA A 281 16.89 6.52 -20.69
N ARG A 282 16.24 7.51 -20.07
CA ARG A 282 16.89 8.53 -19.25
C ARG A 282 17.67 7.89 -18.08
N ARG A 283 17.09 6.92 -17.39
CA ARG A 283 17.78 6.19 -16.31
C ARG A 283 18.99 5.43 -16.82
N MET A 284 18.86 4.71 -17.95
CA MET A 284 19.98 3.98 -18.54
C MET A 284 21.12 4.89 -18.99
N LEU A 285 20.80 6.04 -19.58
CA LEU A 285 21.79 7.02 -20.01
C LEU A 285 22.50 7.71 -18.84
N GLY A 286 21.83 7.83 -17.69
CA GLY A 286 22.37 8.39 -16.46
C GLY A 286 23.14 7.40 -15.58
N ASP A 287 23.25 6.12 -15.94
CA ASP A 287 23.86 5.06 -15.12
C ASP A 287 25.09 4.47 -15.81
N ALA A 288 26.24 4.51 -15.11
CA ALA A 288 27.54 4.01 -15.60
C ALA A 288 27.52 2.55 -16.05
N ARG A 289 26.64 1.73 -15.47
CA ARG A 289 26.52 0.32 -15.84
C ARG A 289 26.13 0.10 -17.29
N PHE A 290 25.56 1.13 -17.95
CA PHE A 290 25.12 1.08 -19.35
C PHE A 290 26.05 1.83 -20.32
N ASP A 291 27.25 2.23 -19.89
CA ASP A 291 28.20 2.99 -20.73
C ASP A 291 28.64 2.23 -22.00
N ARG A 292 28.71 0.90 -21.88
CA ARG A 292 29.08 0.03 -23.01
C ARG A 292 28.01 -0.03 -24.11
N LEU A 293 26.80 0.42 -23.80
CA LEU A 293 25.71 0.44 -24.80
C LEU A 293 25.75 1.72 -25.62
N SER A 294 25.66 1.58 -26.93
CA SER A 294 25.42 2.71 -27.82
C SER A 294 24.05 3.35 -27.57
N ILE A 295 23.87 4.58 -28.00
CA ILE A 295 22.56 5.28 -27.94
C ILE A 295 21.48 4.47 -28.67
N GLY A 296 21.81 3.89 -29.82
CA GLY A 296 20.90 3.05 -30.60
C GLY A 296 20.48 1.78 -29.84
N GLU A 297 21.42 1.09 -29.21
CA GLU A 297 21.12 -0.12 -28.40
C GLU A 297 20.23 0.19 -27.20
N ILE A 298 20.39 1.36 -26.56
CA ILE A 298 19.46 1.80 -25.50
C ILE A 298 18.08 2.01 -26.10
N GLY A 299 17.98 2.67 -27.27
CA GLY A 299 16.71 2.86 -27.98
C GLY A 299 15.99 1.53 -28.26
N LEU A 300 16.71 0.53 -28.77
CA LEU A 300 16.17 -0.81 -29.00
C LEU A 300 15.70 -1.48 -27.71
N ARG A 301 16.49 -1.40 -26.63
CA ARG A 301 16.14 -2.02 -25.33
C ARG A 301 14.91 -1.42 -24.66
N VAL A 302 14.62 -0.17 -24.90
CA VAL A 302 13.40 0.47 -24.41
C VAL A 302 12.22 0.34 -25.38
N GLY A 303 12.36 -0.46 -26.45
CA GLY A 303 11.27 -0.86 -27.33
C GLY A 303 11.11 -0.03 -28.61
N PHE A 304 12.09 0.81 -28.99
CA PHE A 304 12.10 1.43 -30.33
C PHE A 304 12.66 0.48 -31.37
N SER A 305 12.04 0.45 -32.53
CA SER A 305 12.53 -0.35 -33.68
C SER A 305 13.59 0.38 -34.52
N ASP A 306 13.73 1.71 -34.34
CA ASP A 306 14.65 2.56 -35.10
C ASP A 306 15.35 3.55 -34.15
N ALA A 307 16.68 3.56 -34.20
CA ALA A 307 17.54 4.44 -33.42
C ALA A 307 17.32 5.93 -33.73
N SER A 308 17.10 6.26 -34.97
CA SER A 308 16.85 7.66 -35.39
C SER A 308 15.51 8.17 -34.86
N HIS A 309 14.49 7.31 -34.89
CA HIS A 309 13.19 7.61 -34.30
C HIS A 309 13.31 7.81 -32.78
N PHE A 310 14.06 6.94 -32.08
CA PHE A 310 14.34 7.08 -30.66
C PHE A 310 14.99 8.44 -30.33
N VAL A 311 16.08 8.82 -31.05
CA VAL A 311 16.80 10.07 -30.78
C VAL A 311 15.89 11.29 -30.99
N ARG A 312 15.08 11.31 -32.06
CA ARG A 312 14.10 12.40 -32.27
C ARG A 312 13.05 12.50 -31.18
N GLN A 313 12.46 11.37 -30.78
CA GLN A 313 11.46 11.35 -29.71
C GLN A 313 12.06 11.73 -28.36
N PHE A 314 13.25 11.24 -28.04
CA PHE A 314 13.96 11.58 -26.82
C PHE A 314 14.24 13.10 -26.74
N SER A 315 14.78 13.68 -27.82
CA SER A 315 15.08 15.13 -27.88
C SER A 315 13.81 15.98 -27.74
N ARG A 316 12.71 15.56 -28.38
CA ARG A 316 11.42 16.25 -28.26
C ARG A 316 10.86 16.18 -26.82
N HIS A 317 11.00 15.04 -26.16
CA HIS A 317 10.42 14.81 -24.83
C HIS A 317 11.21 15.45 -23.69
N LEU A 318 12.55 15.48 -23.80
CA LEU A 318 13.46 15.93 -22.74
C LEU A 318 14.19 17.25 -23.05
N GLY A 319 13.99 17.84 -24.22
CA GLY A 319 14.63 19.10 -24.62
C GLY A 319 16.14 18.98 -24.91
N MET A 320 16.70 17.76 -24.87
CA MET A 320 18.13 17.51 -25.13
C MET A 320 18.36 16.17 -25.79
N THR A 321 19.46 16.02 -26.52
CA THR A 321 19.80 14.74 -27.15
C THR A 321 20.26 13.68 -26.13
N PRO A 322 20.07 12.37 -26.41
CA PRO A 322 20.57 11.29 -25.56
C PRO A 322 22.08 11.39 -25.30
N GLY A 323 22.86 11.76 -26.33
CA GLY A 323 24.30 11.95 -26.20
C GLY A 323 24.68 13.14 -25.32
N ALA A 324 23.92 14.22 -25.34
CA ALA A 324 24.13 15.37 -24.45
C ALA A 324 23.87 14.96 -22.99
N LEU A 325 22.77 14.26 -22.71
CA LEU A 325 22.47 13.77 -21.36
C LEU A 325 23.57 12.85 -20.82
N ARG A 326 24.09 11.92 -21.65
CA ARG A 326 25.17 11.02 -21.25
C ARG A 326 26.47 11.77 -20.88
N ARG A 327 26.77 12.87 -21.57
CA ARG A 327 27.97 13.70 -21.29
C ARG A 327 27.84 14.61 -20.07
N GLN A 328 26.64 14.89 -19.60
CA GLN A 328 26.39 15.74 -18.43
C GLN A 328 26.49 14.97 -17.09
N ARG A 329 26.77 13.71 -17.14
CA ARG A 329 26.90 12.81 -16.00
C ARG A 329 28.28 12.84 -15.28
#